data_46bc257e68334d7f98ba040fff5b2e73
#
_entry.id   46bc257e68334d7f98ba040fff5b2e73
#
_cell.length_a   1.000
_cell.length_b   1.000
_cell.length_c   1.000
_cell.angle_alpha   90.00
_cell.angle_beta   90.00
_cell.angle_gamma   90.00
#
_symmetry.space_group_name_H-M   'P 1'
#
loop_
_entity.id
_entity.type
_entity.pdbx_description
1 polymer ?
#
loop_
_entity_poly.entity_id
_entity_poly.type
_entity_poly.pdbx_seq_one_letter_code
_entity_poly.pdbx_strand_id
1 'polypeptide(L)'
;VGTIEVSPENILTSGCLGPGQMLEVDFARGRVIYNDELRARYAKEKPYRDWIAEETLTVDALDKPAAPASAEDAEVPAAVRMAKLGYHWDDVDEVVRPMAQQGKAPLASMGIDAPLACLSKKTRSFFDYFYQLFAQVTNPPIDALREHMVTSTTLYLGNHGNLLEDSRTACQLVRLERPLLSEEEFDRICAIDRVGFKTRRFRAVYRRDAGEGALQAALKQLAEDVEAAVRDGVNIVVLSDRAAAGEVPVPSLLAVGCVHNHLIRAGVRTFADIVVECGDAVSPHDFAALVGYSASGIYPYNAHAVSYTHLRA
;
A
#
# COMPACT_ATOMS: atom_id res chain seq x y z
N VAL A 1 -32.18 26.26 1.77
CA VAL A 1 -33.57 26.69 1.66
C VAL A 1 -33.62 28.20 1.95
N GLY A 2 -34.34 28.94 1.10
CA GLY A 2 -34.45 30.41 1.29
C GLY A 2 -33.34 31.26 0.68
N THR A 3 -32.42 30.71 -0.11
CA THR A 3 -31.35 31.45 -0.77
C THR A 3 -31.84 32.14 -2.04
N ILE A 4 -32.89 31.62 -2.64
CA ILE A 4 -33.55 32.23 -3.83
C ILE A 4 -35.01 32.34 -3.52
N GLU A 5 -35.60 33.53 -3.78
CA GLU A 5 -37.04 33.75 -3.64
C GLU A 5 -37.75 33.18 -4.87
N VAL A 6 -38.66 32.20 -4.65
CA VAL A 6 -39.51 31.59 -5.66
C VAL A 6 -40.95 31.66 -5.19
N SER A 7 -41.84 32.27 -6.00
CA SER A 7 -43.27 32.29 -5.69
C SER A 7 -43.84 30.88 -5.61
N PRO A 8 -44.67 30.58 -4.59
CA PRO A 8 -45.22 29.23 -4.39
C PRO A 8 -45.95 28.65 -5.60
N GLU A 9 -46.61 29.49 -6.38
CA GLU A 9 -47.31 29.09 -7.61
C GLU A 9 -46.37 28.55 -8.73
N ASN A 10 -45.08 28.87 -8.66
CA ASN A 10 -44.07 28.44 -9.61
C ASN A 10 -43.34 27.16 -9.19
N ILE A 11 -43.70 26.58 -8.04
CA ILE A 11 -43.07 25.37 -7.52
C ILE A 11 -43.88 24.15 -7.95
N LEU A 12 -43.36 23.36 -8.87
CA LEU A 12 -43.96 22.09 -9.27
C LEU A 12 -43.65 20.96 -8.27
N THR A 13 -42.41 20.91 -7.80
CA THR A 13 -41.91 19.89 -6.89
C THR A 13 -40.82 20.45 -6.01
N SER A 14 -40.80 20.07 -4.74
CA SER A 14 -39.69 20.34 -3.84
C SER A 14 -39.22 19.08 -3.15
N GLY A 15 -37.95 19.01 -2.83
CA GLY A 15 -37.37 17.84 -2.17
C GLY A 15 -35.89 18.07 -1.81
N CYS A 16 -35.30 17.06 -1.21
CA CYS A 16 -33.88 17.02 -0.90
C CYS A 16 -33.25 15.78 -1.56
N LEU A 17 -32.03 15.92 -2.03
CA LEU A 17 -31.22 14.77 -2.44
C LEU A 17 -30.75 14.02 -1.19
N GLY A 18 -31.00 12.72 -1.14
CA GLY A 18 -30.43 11.84 -0.12
C GLY A 18 -28.94 11.55 -0.38
N PRO A 19 -28.26 10.90 0.57
CA PRO A 19 -26.87 10.53 0.41
C PRO A 19 -26.64 9.69 -0.86
N GLY A 20 -25.66 10.08 -1.68
CA GLY A 20 -25.32 9.37 -2.92
C GLY A 20 -26.35 9.48 -4.05
N GLN A 21 -27.39 10.32 -3.91
CA GLN A 21 -28.34 10.58 -4.97
C GLN A 21 -27.89 11.70 -5.90
N MET A 22 -28.22 11.58 -7.16
CA MET A 22 -27.90 12.54 -8.23
C MET A 22 -29.18 13.14 -8.80
N LEU A 23 -29.10 14.40 -9.22
CA LEU A 23 -30.12 15.10 -9.99
C LEU A 23 -29.42 15.83 -11.14
N GLU A 24 -29.90 15.66 -12.37
CA GLU A 24 -29.40 16.35 -13.55
C GLU A 24 -30.51 17.18 -14.16
N VAL A 25 -30.20 18.42 -14.53
CA VAL A 25 -31.09 19.30 -15.30
C VAL A 25 -30.54 19.41 -16.70
N ASP A 26 -31.20 18.75 -17.66
CA ASP A 26 -30.83 18.79 -19.08
C ASP A 26 -31.55 19.96 -19.76
N PHE A 27 -30.88 21.06 -19.94
CA PHE A 27 -31.43 22.26 -20.59
C PHE A 27 -31.70 22.05 -22.09
N ALA A 28 -30.92 21.17 -22.72
CA ALA A 28 -31.12 20.92 -24.16
C ALA A 28 -32.41 20.11 -24.43
N ARG A 29 -32.74 19.19 -23.50
CA ARG A 29 -33.98 18.39 -23.58
C ARG A 29 -35.12 18.96 -22.74
N GLY A 30 -34.88 20.04 -21.98
CA GLY A 30 -35.88 20.70 -21.14
C GLY A 30 -36.48 19.82 -20.06
N ARG A 31 -35.70 18.90 -19.46
CA ARG A 31 -36.20 17.98 -18.45
C ARG A 31 -35.24 17.78 -17.25
N VAL A 32 -35.83 17.37 -16.15
CA VAL A 32 -35.09 16.92 -14.96
C VAL A 32 -34.97 15.41 -15.02
N ILE A 33 -33.75 14.91 -14.79
CA ILE A 33 -33.41 13.49 -14.76
C ILE A 33 -33.10 13.11 -13.34
N TYR A 34 -33.79 12.13 -12.80
CA TYR A 34 -33.70 11.69 -11.42
C TYR A 34 -32.66 10.56 -11.25
N ASN A 35 -32.29 10.33 -9.98
CA ASN A 35 -31.26 9.38 -9.58
C ASN A 35 -31.31 8.02 -10.27
N ASP A 36 -32.48 7.38 -10.31
CA ASP A 36 -32.60 6.01 -10.81
C ASP A 36 -32.35 5.92 -12.33
N GLU A 37 -32.80 6.92 -13.08
CA GLU A 37 -32.54 7.02 -14.50
C GLU A 37 -31.06 7.30 -14.77
N LEU A 38 -30.45 8.19 -13.98
CA LEU A 38 -29.01 8.49 -14.08
C LEU A 38 -28.14 7.25 -13.78
N ARG A 39 -28.44 6.56 -12.69
CA ARG A 39 -27.74 5.33 -12.33
C ARG A 39 -27.88 4.24 -13.39
N ALA A 40 -29.09 4.06 -13.93
CA ALA A 40 -29.33 3.10 -15.00
C ALA A 40 -28.60 3.46 -16.29
N ARG A 41 -28.47 4.76 -16.60
CA ARG A 41 -27.71 5.28 -17.76
C ARG A 41 -26.23 4.98 -17.60
N TYR A 42 -25.62 5.40 -16.50
CA TYR A 42 -24.19 5.17 -16.25
C TYR A 42 -23.83 3.70 -16.13
N ALA A 43 -24.66 2.89 -15.46
CA ALA A 43 -24.41 1.46 -15.31
C ALA A 43 -24.42 0.69 -16.65
N LYS A 44 -25.06 1.24 -17.68
CA LYS A 44 -25.15 0.63 -19.03
C LYS A 44 -24.23 1.28 -20.06
N GLU A 45 -23.50 2.32 -19.68
CA GLU A 45 -22.67 3.09 -20.62
C GLU A 45 -21.54 2.23 -21.19
N LYS A 46 -20.92 1.42 -20.33
CA LYS A 46 -19.84 0.48 -20.70
C LYS A 46 -20.05 -0.87 -19.98
N PRO A 47 -19.47 -1.96 -20.45
CA PRO A 47 -19.58 -3.28 -19.82
C PRO A 47 -18.59 -3.43 -18.66
N TYR A 48 -18.69 -2.58 -17.64
CA TYR A 48 -17.74 -2.53 -16.50
C TYR A 48 -17.56 -3.88 -15.78
N ARG A 49 -18.67 -4.62 -15.61
CA ARG A 49 -18.63 -5.93 -14.94
C ARG A 49 -17.79 -6.93 -15.73
N ASP A 50 -17.95 -6.94 -17.04
CA ASP A 50 -17.23 -7.86 -17.93
C ASP A 50 -15.75 -7.48 -17.96
N TRP A 51 -15.42 -6.19 -18.03
CA TRP A 51 -14.04 -5.72 -17.96
C TRP A 51 -13.35 -6.15 -16.65
N ILE A 52 -14.00 -5.98 -15.51
CA ILE A 52 -13.45 -6.38 -14.20
C ILE A 52 -13.29 -7.92 -14.16
N ALA A 53 -14.28 -8.67 -14.64
CA ALA A 53 -14.22 -10.13 -14.61
C ALA A 53 -13.13 -10.71 -15.52
N GLU A 54 -12.85 -10.07 -16.65
CA GLU A 54 -11.89 -10.53 -17.64
C GLU A 54 -10.45 -10.07 -17.34
N GLU A 55 -10.27 -8.85 -16.81
CA GLU A 55 -8.96 -8.20 -16.71
C GLU A 55 -8.37 -8.24 -15.30
N THR A 56 -9.20 -8.33 -14.25
CA THR A 56 -8.68 -8.34 -12.87
C THR A 56 -8.29 -9.77 -12.47
N LEU A 57 -7.02 -9.91 -12.07
CA LEU A 57 -6.46 -11.19 -11.63
C LEU A 57 -6.43 -11.24 -10.09
N THR A 58 -6.51 -12.43 -9.53
CA THR A 58 -6.14 -12.69 -8.12
C THR A 58 -4.70 -13.21 -8.08
N VAL A 59 -4.01 -13.03 -6.95
CA VAL A 59 -2.63 -13.53 -6.80
C VAL A 59 -2.56 -15.05 -7.00
N ASP A 60 -3.57 -15.77 -6.55
CA ASP A 60 -3.64 -17.24 -6.72
C ASP A 60 -3.78 -17.68 -8.17
N ALA A 61 -4.29 -16.81 -9.03
CA ALA A 61 -4.39 -17.07 -10.48
C ALA A 61 -3.08 -16.80 -11.24
N LEU A 62 -2.04 -16.27 -10.56
CA LEU A 62 -0.72 -16.08 -11.14
C LEU A 62 0.08 -17.39 -11.09
N ASP A 63 0.90 -17.61 -12.11
CA ASP A 63 1.76 -18.78 -12.19
C ASP A 63 2.81 -18.77 -11.08
N LYS A 64 3.09 -19.94 -10.52
CA LYS A 64 4.16 -20.11 -9.54
C LYS A 64 5.51 -20.14 -10.26
N PRO A 65 6.48 -19.27 -9.89
CA PRO A 65 7.80 -19.29 -10.51
C PRO A 65 8.56 -20.58 -10.18
N ALA A 66 9.43 -21.00 -11.10
CA ALA A 66 10.28 -22.18 -10.93
C ALA A 66 11.35 -22.00 -9.84
N ALA A 67 11.74 -20.75 -9.57
CA ALA A 67 12.70 -20.38 -8.52
C ALA A 67 12.18 -19.17 -7.75
N PRO A 68 12.37 -19.15 -6.41
CA PRO A 68 11.94 -18.00 -5.60
C PRO A 68 12.75 -16.75 -5.95
N ALA A 69 12.07 -15.62 -5.98
CA ALA A 69 12.70 -14.30 -6.19
C ALA A 69 13.59 -13.89 -5.00
N SER A 70 13.37 -14.51 -3.84
CA SER A 70 13.98 -14.21 -2.54
C SER A 70 15.22 -15.03 -2.20
N ALA A 71 15.74 -15.86 -3.10
CA ALA A 71 16.81 -16.85 -2.81
C ALA A 71 18.18 -16.27 -2.37
N GLU A 72 18.36 -14.95 -2.37
CA GLU A 72 19.68 -14.31 -2.19
C GLU A 72 20.24 -14.28 -0.75
N ASP A 73 19.46 -14.63 0.30
CA ASP A 73 19.86 -14.45 1.70
C ASP A 73 20.07 -15.76 2.52
N ALA A 74 20.12 -16.91 1.88
CA ALA A 74 20.22 -18.21 2.58
C ALA A 74 21.48 -18.36 3.45
N GLU A 75 22.51 -17.54 3.27
CA GLU A 75 23.81 -17.66 3.93
C GLU A 75 23.96 -16.81 5.21
N VAL A 76 23.10 -15.84 5.48
CA VAL A 76 23.23 -14.96 6.64
C VAL A 76 22.43 -15.51 7.83
N PRO A 77 23.07 -15.85 8.97
CA PRO A 77 22.35 -16.33 10.15
C PRO A 77 21.26 -15.33 10.58
N ALA A 78 20.09 -15.86 10.97
CA ALA A 78 18.93 -15.05 11.35
C ALA A 78 19.25 -14.00 12.42
N ALA A 79 20.03 -14.36 13.45
CA ALA A 79 20.45 -13.45 14.52
C ALA A 79 21.28 -12.26 14.00
N VAL A 80 22.17 -12.50 13.03
CA VAL A 80 22.99 -11.44 12.42
C VAL A 80 22.11 -10.52 11.57
N ARG A 81 21.16 -11.09 10.83
CA ARG A 81 20.21 -10.33 10.02
C ARG A 81 19.31 -9.46 10.88
N MET A 82 18.75 -10.03 11.97
CA MET A 82 17.94 -9.30 12.95
C MET A 82 18.70 -8.12 13.55
N ALA A 83 19.95 -8.34 13.99
CA ALA A 83 20.80 -7.28 14.54
C ALA A 83 21.08 -6.16 13.53
N LYS A 84 21.32 -6.50 12.24
CA LYS A 84 21.52 -5.52 11.17
C LYS A 84 20.28 -4.67 10.88
N LEU A 85 19.09 -5.22 11.06
CA LEU A 85 17.80 -4.60 10.80
C LEU A 85 17.19 -3.91 12.04
N GLY A 86 17.94 -3.89 13.14
CA GLY A 86 17.55 -3.18 14.37
C GLY A 86 16.52 -3.89 15.24
N TYR A 87 16.33 -5.21 15.08
CA TYR A 87 15.45 -6.00 15.94
C TYR A 87 16.02 -6.08 17.36
N HIS A 88 15.19 -5.80 18.33
CA HIS A 88 15.47 -6.04 19.74
C HIS A 88 14.86 -7.39 20.17
N TRP A 89 15.31 -7.90 21.31
CA TRP A 89 14.75 -9.14 21.86
C TRP A 89 13.25 -9.01 22.15
N ASP A 90 12.85 -7.86 22.65
CA ASP A 90 11.44 -7.56 22.97
C ASP A 90 10.55 -7.61 21.72
N ASP A 91 11.04 -7.16 20.56
CA ASP A 91 10.30 -7.25 19.30
C ASP A 91 10.00 -8.71 18.94
N VAL A 92 10.95 -9.60 19.20
CA VAL A 92 10.78 -11.03 18.93
C VAL A 92 9.86 -11.68 19.95
N ASP A 93 10.06 -11.41 21.24
CA ASP A 93 9.38 -12.10 22.33
C ASP A 93 7.95 -11.59 22.56
N GLU A 94 7.75 -10.28 22.48
CA GLU A 94 6.47 -9.64 22.80
C GLU A 94 5.61 -9.33 21.56
N VAL A 95 6.22 -9.26 20.37
CA VAL A 95 5.50 -8.91 19.14
C VAL A 95 5.42 -10.11 18.20
N VAL A 96 6.56 -10.57 17.65
CA VAL A 96 6.55 -11.57 16.58
C VAL A 96 6.08 -12.94 17.08
N ARG A 97 6.56 -13.38 18.23
CA ARG A 97 6.19 -14.69 18.80
C ARG A 97 4.70 -14.82 19.11
N PRO A 98 4.04 -13.88 19.81
CA PRO A 98 2.59 -13.94 20.03
C PRO A 98 1.79 -13.93 18.73
N MET A 99 2.17 -13.12 17.75
CA MET A 99 1.53 -13.11 16.44
C MET A 99 1.65 -14.47 15.75
N ALA A 100 2.86 -15.07 15.75
CA ALA A 100 3.10 -16.35 15.13
C ALA A 100 2.35 -17.50 15.80
N GLN A 101 2.37 -17.55 17.14
CA GLN A 101 1.79 -18.66 17.91
C GLN A 101 0.27 -18.57 18.06
N GLN A 102 -0.28 -17.36 18.17
CA GLN A 102 -1.68 -17.14 18.52
C GLN A 102 -2.52 -16.62 17.35
N GLY A 103 -1.90 -16.18 16.25
CA GLY A 103 -2.58 -15.56 15.13
C GLY A 103 -3.33 -14.26 15.50
N LYS A 104 -2.83 -13.55 16.53
CA LYS A 104 -3.45 -12.32 17.05
C LYS A 104 -2.43 -11.20 17.11
N ALA A 105 -2.91 -9.96 16.98
CA ALA A 105 -2.07 -8.80 17.26
C ALA A 105 -1.60 -8.83 18.72
N PRO A 106 -0.33 -8.47 19.00
CA PRO A 106 0.17 -8.42 20.38
C PRO A 106 -0.58 -7.34 21.17
N LEU A 107 -0.72 -7.58 22.47
CA LEU A 107 -1.23 -6.56 23.38
C LEU A 107 -0.13 -5.55 23.66
N ALA A 108 -0.41 -4.29 23.39
CA ALA A 108 0.52 -3.20 23.61
C ALA A 108 -0.23 -1.94 24.08
N SER A 109 0.51 -0.99 24.66
CA SER A 109 -0.02 0.34 24.93
C SER A 109 -0.23 1.10 23.62
N MET A 110 -1.34 1.81 23.48
CA MET A 110 -1.60 2.66 22.31
C MET A 110 -0.86 3.99 22.37
N GLY A 111 -0.62 4.51 23.57
CA GLY A 111 0.18 5.70 23.80
C GLY A 111 1.59 5.33 24.22
N ILE A 112 2.51 6.26 24.13
CA ILE A 112 3.91 6.09 24.53
C ILE A 112 4.32 7.23 25.46
N ASP A 113 4.86 6.88 26.64
CA ASP A 113 5.38 7.85 27.62
C ASP A 113 6.88 8.15 27.42
N ALA A 114 7.54 7.40 26.52
CA ALA A 114 8.93 7.64 26.19
C ALA A 114 9.09 8.99 25.47
N PRO A 115 10.27 9.66 25.60
CA PRO A 115 10.56 10.85 24.81
C PRO A 115 10.38 10.59 23.31
N LEU A 116 9.91 11.61 22.59
CA LEU A 116 9.79 11.56 21.13
C LEU A 116 11.07 11.04 20.48
N ALA A 117 10.94 10.25 19.44
CA ALA A 117 12.08 9.68 18.71
C ALA A 117 13.06 10.76 18.22
N CYS A 118 12.55 11.90 17.76
CA CYS A 118 13.36 13.05 17.33
C CYS A 118 14.18 13.73 18.44
N LEU A 119 13.87 13.51 19.72
CA LEU A 119 14.59 14.00 20.87
C LEU A 119 15.56 12.95 21.47
N SER A 120 15.54 11.73 20.97
CA SER A 120 16.40 10.65 21.42
C SER A 120 17.84 10.88 20.96
N LYS A 121 18.80 10.59 21.86
CA LYS A 121 20.24 10.51 21.51
C LYS A 121 20.65 9.14 20.95
N LYS A 122 19.75 8.16 20.99
CA LYS A 122 19.97 6.82 20.45
C LYS A 122 19.38 6.76 19.04
N THR A 123 19.97 5.94 18.18
CA THR A 123 19.36 5.58 16.89
C THR A 123 18.04 4.89 17.14
N ARG A 124 16.99 5.39 16.53
CA ARG A 124 15.63 4.87 16.63
C ARG A 124 15.20 4.32 15.28
N SER A 125 14.29 3.34 15.28
CA SER A 125 13.63 2.90 14.06
C SER A 125 12.93 4.10 13.40
N PHE A 126 12.87 4.10 12.06
CA PHE A 126 12.18 5.17 11.35
C PHE A 126 10.67 5.18 11.65
N PHE A 127 10.10 4.03 11.96
CA PHE A 127 8.70 3.87 12.39
C PHE A 127 8.41 4.52 13.74
N ASP A 128 9.38 4.60 14.64
CA ASP A 128 9.20 5.21 15.97
C ASP A 128 8.83 6.69 15.92
N TYR A 129 9.12 7.38 14.81
CA TYR A 129 8.75 8.78 14.61
C TYR A 129 7.25 8.99 14.38
N PHE A 130 6.49 7.91 14.17
CA PHE A 130 5.07 7.94 13.86
C PHE A 130 4.17 7.42 14.98
N TYR A 131 4.74 7.06 16.13
CA TYR A 131 3.95 6.71 17.30
C TYR A 131 3.24 7.94 17.87
N GLN A 132 1.97 7.78 18.20
CA GLN A 132 1.20 8.81 18.91
C GLN A 132 1.51 8.79 20.40
N LEU A 133 1.38 9.95 21.07
CA LEU A 133 1.66 10.10 22.49
C LEU A 133 0.45 9.83 23.40
N PHE A 134 -0.74 9.74 22.84
CA PHE A 134 -1.98 9.56 23.58
C PHE A 134 -2.80 8.40 23.02
N ALA A 135 -3.57 7.76 23.89
CA ALA A 135 -4.48 6.71 23.50
C ALA A 135 -5.68 7.27 22.73
N GLN A 136 -6.17 6.51 21.78
CA GLN A 136 -7.40 6.80 21.03
C GLN A 136 -8.39 5.64 21.20
N VAL A 137 -9.64 5.83 20.79
CA VAL A 137 -10.62 4.75 20.77
C VAL A 137 -10.20 3.67 19.78
N THR A 138 -10.27 2.40 20.20
CA THR A 138 -9.95 1.25 19.35
C THR A 138 -11.05 0.96 18.34
N ASN A 139 -12.31 1.25 18.71
CA ASN A 139 -13.49 1.07 17.87
C ASN A 139 -14.16 2.44 17.64
N PRO A 140 -13.71 3.23 16.65
CA PRO A 140 -14.37 4.48 16.34
C PRO A 140 -15.81 4.21 15.87
N PRO A 141 -16.74 5.16 16.07
CA PRO A 141 -18.13 4.98 15.65
C PRO A 141 -18.22 4.97 14.12
N ILE A 142 -18.47 3.80 13.56
CA ILE A 142 -18.69 3.57 12.13
C ILE A 142 -20.08 3.01 11.97
N ASP A 143 -20.87 3.54 11.02
CA ASP A 143 -22.18 2.98 10.73
C ASP A 143 -22.05 1.60 10.05
N ALA A 144 -22.99 0.69 10.35
CA ALA A 144 -22.97 -0.68 9.86
C ALA A 144 -22.99 -0.81 8.34
N LEU A 145 -23.50 0.18 7.61
CA LEU A 145 -23.54 0.16 6.14
C LEU A 145 -22.18 0.44 5.52
N ARG A 146 -21.37 1.29 6.17
CA ARG A 146 -20.03 1.65 5.69
C ARG A 146 -18.92 0.80 6.30
N GLU A 147 -19.20 0.07 7.38
CA GLU A 147 -18.20 -0.75 8.08
C GLU A 147 -17.45 -1.67 7.13
N HIS A 148 -18.15 -2.40 6.27
CA HIS A 148 -17.54 -3.31 5.30
C HIS A 148 -16.54 -2.63 4.35
N MET A 149 -16.83 -1.43 3.90
CA MET A 149 -15.95 -0.68 3.02
C MET A 149 -14.77 -0.05 3.79
N VAL A 150 -15.02 0.51 4.96
CA VAL A 150 -14.00 1.21 5.76
C VAL A 150 -12.98 0.23 6.34
N THR A 151 -13.40 -0.98 6.71
CA THR A 151 -12.52 -2.01 7.27
C THR A 151 -11.91 -2.94 6.22
N SER A 152 -12.21 -2.75 4.93
CA SER A 152 -11.63 -3.55 3.86
C SER A 152 -10.11 -3.38 3.79
N THR A 153 -9.40 -4.51 3.71
CA THR A 153 -7.95 -4.56 3.47
C THR A 153 -7.60 -4.91 2.03
N THR A 154 -8.60 -5.04 1.17
CA THR A 154 -8.41 -5.36 -0.25
C THR A 154 -7.70 -4.23 -0.97
N LEU A 155 -6.67 -4.57 -1.72
CA LEU A 155 -5.87 -3.65 -2.54
C LEU A 155 -5.75 -4.17 -3.97
N TYR A 156 -5.31 -3.31 -4.88
CA TYR A 156 -5.11 -3.64 -6.27
C TYR A 156 -3.73 -3.17 -6.70
N LEU A 157 -3.00 -4.00 -7.46
CA LEU A 157 -1.68 -3.67 -8.01
C LEU A 157 -1.75 -3.51 -9.51
N GLY A 158 -1.11 -2.49 -10.03
CA GLY A 158 -0.97 -2.30 -11.47
C GLY A 158 -1.04 -0.85 -11.92
N ASN A 159 -1.49 -0.66 -13.14
CA ASN A 159 -1.65 0.65 -13.75
C ASN A 159 -3.11 1.10 -13.65
N HIS A 160 -3.39 2.04 -12.76
CA HIS A 160 -4.73 2.62 -12.59
C HIS A 160 -5.07 3.65 -13.67
N GLY A 161 -4.09 4.08 -14.47
CA GLY A 161 -4.28 5.04 -15.54
C GLY A 161 -4.72 6.43 -15.07
N ASN A 162 -5.48 7.09 -15.93
CA ASN A 162 -6.15 8.34 -15.58
C ASN A 162 -7.45 8.04 -14.82
N LEU A 163 -7.52 8.42 -13.56
CA LEU A 163 -8.69 8.18 -12.69
C LEU A 163 -9.96 8.90 -13.15
N LEU A 164 -9.85 9.84 -14.09
CA LEU A 164 -11.00 10.55 -14.68
C LEU A 164 -11.50 9.89 -15.98
N GLU A 165 -10.88 8.81 -16.43
CA GLU A 165 -11.20 8.10 -17.66
C GLU A 165 -11.57 6.65 -17.38
N ASP A 166 -12.75 6.24 -17.84
CA ASP A 166 -13.16 4.85 -17.80
C ASP A 166 -12.53 4.07 -18.95
N SER A 167 -11.57 3.22 -18.66
CA SER A 167 -10.94 2.37 -19.65
C SER A 167 -10.88 0.91 -19.21
N ARG A 168 -10.94 -0.01 -20.17
CA ARG A 168 -10.77 -1.44 -19.92
C ARG A 168 -9.38 -1.73 -19.34
N THR A 169 -8.36 -1.00 -19.80
CA THR A 169 -6.97 -1.16 -19.31
C THR A 169 -6.80 -0.79 -17.84
N ALA A 170 -7.64 0.11 -17.30
CA ALA A 170 -7.64 0.44 -15.88
C ALA A 170 -8.17 -0.71 -14.99
N CYS A 171 -8.77 -1.74 -15.59
CA CYS A 171 -9.20 -2.96 -14.89
C CYS A 171 -8.11 -4.05 -14.88
N GLN A 172 -6.98 -3.85 -15.61
CA GLN A 172 -5.84 -4.78 -15.61
C GLN A 172 -5.03 -4.65 -14.32
N LEU A 173 -5.57 -5.23 -13.24
CA LEU A 173 -5.02 -5.12 -11.89
C LEU A 173 -4.93 -6.51 -11.25
N VAL A 174 -3.96 -6.66 -10.35
CA VAL A 174 -3.86 -7.83 -9.47
C VAL A 174 -4.51 -7.49 -8.14
N ARG A 175 -5.59 -8.18 -7.80
CA ARG A 175 -6.29 -8.01 -6.53
C ARG A 175 -5.57 -8.74 -5.41
N LEU A 176 -5.28 -8.03 -4.33
CA LEU A 176 -4.78 -8.54 -3.06
C LEU A 176 -5.90 -8.54 -2.03
N GLU A 177 -6.07 -9.62 -1.28
CA GLU A 177 -7.04 -9.67 -0.17
C GLU A 177 -6.55 -8.88 1.05
N ARG A 178 -5.22 -8.69 1.17
CA ARG A 178 -4.56 -7.99 2.25
C ARG A 178 -3.22 -7.40 1.79
N PRO A 179 -2.69 -6.35 2.44
CA PRO A 179 -1.41 -5.76 2.08
C PRO A 179 -0.20 -6.65 2.42
N LEU A 180 -0.30 -7.51 3.44
CA LEU A 180 0.78 -8.42 3.82
C LEU A 180 0.82 -9.64 2.90
N LEU A 181 1.96 -9.84 2.26
CA LEU A 181 2.21 -10.91 1.31
C LEU A 181 3.01 -12.03 1.97
N SER A 182 2.62 -13.27 1.73
CA SER A 182 3.48 -14.44 1.96
C SER A 182 4.62 -14.46 0.94
N GLU A 183 5.63 -15.30 1.18
CA GLU A 183 6.73 -15.52 0.24
C GLU A 183 6.22 -15.96 -1.13
N GLU A 184 5.29 -16.91 -1.13
CA GLU A 184 4.71 -17.44 -2.38
C GLU A 184 3.93 -16.37 -3.15
N GLU A 185 3.11 -15.56 -2.48
CA GLU A 185 2.38 -14.45 -3.11
C GLU A 185 3.35 -13.41 -3.69
N PHE A 186 4.40 -13.07 -2.94
CA PHE A 186 5.43 -12.14 -3.39
C PHE A 186 6.19 -12.66 -4.62
N ASP A 187 6.59 -13.92 -4.60
CA ASP A 187 7.29 -14.56 -5.72
C ASP A 187 6.43 -14.59 -7.00
N ARG A 188 5.14 -14.88 -6.87
CA ARG A 188 4.18 -14.84 -7.98
C ARG A 188 4.06 -13.44 -8.59
N ILE A 189 4.03 -12.40 -7.75
CA ILE A 189 3.97 -10.99 -8.18
C ILE A 189 5.27 -10.59 -8.88
N CYS A 190 6.42 -11.00 -8.36
CA CYS A 190 7.71 -10.71 -8.98
C CYS A 190 7.89 -11.37 -10.34
N ALA A 191 7.32 -12.55 -10.53
CA ALA A 191 7.46 -13.37 -11.73
C ALA A 191 6.32 -13.23 -12.73
N ILE A 192 5.43 -12.25 -12.55
CA ILE A 192 4.26 -12.09 -13.42
C ILE A 192 4.71 -11.89 -14.88
N ASP A 193 4.28 -12.80 -15.76
CA ASP A 193 4.52 -12.78 -17.20
C ASP A 193 3.17 -12.80 -17.94
N ARG A 194 2.50 -11.64 -17.90
CA ARG A 194 1.21 -11.46 -18.58
C ARG A 194 1.16 -10.09 -19.23
N VAL A 195 0.49 -10.03 -20.38
CA VAL A 195 0.26 -8.76 -21.10
C VAL A 195 -0.45 -7.76 -20.19
N GLY A 196 0.06 -6.55 -20.14
CA GLY A 196 -0.46 -5.49 -19.27
C GLY A 196 0.22 -5.38 -17.91
N PHE A 197 1.09 -6.34 -17.55
CA PHE A 197 1.85 -6.32 -16.30
C PHE A 197 3.36 -6.35 -16.56
N LYS A 198 4.09 -5.49 -15.85
CA LYS A 198 5.55 -5.44 -15.90
C LYS A 198 6.07 -5.11 -14.50
N THR A 199 6.62 -6.12 -13.84
CA THR A 199 7.23 -5.97 -12.51
C THR A 199 8.72 -5.69 -12.63
N ARG A 200 9.23 -4.80 -11.78
CA ARG A 200 10.67 -4.56 -11.64
C ARG A 200 11.06 -4.34 -10.18
N ARG A 201 12.11 -5.02 -9.75
CA ARG A 201 12.71 -4.89 -8.41
C ARG A 201 13.83 -3.87 -8.42
N PHE A 202 13.83 -2.98 -7.42
CA PHE A 202 14.83 -1.94 -7.19
C PHE A 202 15.42 -2.12 -5.79
N ARG A 203 16.73 -2.09 -5.70
CA ARG A 203 17.42 -2.22 -4.42
C ARG A 203 17.52 -0.85 -3.73
N ALA A 204 16.91 -0.71 -2.59
CA ALA A 204 16.95 0.48 -1.74
C ALA A 204 18.14 0.36 -0.76
N VAL A 205 19.36 0.52 -1.27
CA VAL A 205 20.61 0.35 -0.51
C VAL A 205 21.63 1.40 -0.89
N TYR A 206 22.61 1.65 -0.02
CA TYR A 206 23.76 2.49 -0.31
C TYR A 206 25.04 1.87 0.25
N ARG A 207 26.18 2.28 -0.26
CA ARG A 207 27.48 1.78 0.21
C ARG A 207 27.84 2.42 1.55
N ARG A 208 28.29 1.59 2.50
CA ARG A 208 28.73 2.03 3.83
C ARG A 208 29.91 3.02 3.74
N ASP A 209 30.82 2.82 2.80
CA ASP A 209 32.04 3.59 2.60
C ASP A 209 31.87 4.84 1.73
N ALA A 210 30.66 5.13 1.26
CA ALA A 210 30.41 6.27 0.37
C ALA A 210 30.39 7.64 1.08
N GLY A 211 30.50 7.67 2.42
CA GLY A 211 30.61 8.90 3.19
C GLY A 211 29.32 9.67 3.40
N GLU A 212 29.46 10.93 3.81
CA GLU A 212 28.33 11.83 4.09
C GLU A 212 27.53 12.11 2.81
N GLY A 213 26.20 12.12 2.93
CA GLY A 213 25.30 12.33 1.79
C GLY A 213 24.98 11.08 0.97
N ALA A 214 25.60 9.92 1.25
CA ALA A 214 25.38 8.69 0.50
C ALA A 214 23.91 8.23 0.51
N LEU A 215 23.22 8.30 1.65
CA LEU A 215 21.79 7.99 1.76
C LEU A 215 20.94 8.91 0.88
N GLN A 216 21.22 10.21 0.92
CA GLN A 216 20.47 11.18 0.11
C GLN A 216 20.67 10.96 -1.39
N ALA A 217 21.90 10.68 -1.81
CA ALA A 217 22.23 10.38 -3.19
C ALA A 217 21.54 9.09 -3.66
N ALA A 218 21.54 8.04 -2.81
CA ALA A 218 20.89 6.77 -3.13
C ALA A 218 19.36 6.93 -3.26
N LEU A 219 18.72 7.69 -2.37
CA LEU A 219 17.29 7.97 -2.44
C LEU A 219 16.92 8.74 -3.73
N LYS A 220 17.72 9.74 -4.09
CA LYS A 220 17.53 10.49 -5.33
C LYS A 220 17.63 9.57 -6.55
N GLN A 221 18.70 8.79 -6.63
CA GLN A 221 18.91 7.85 -7.73
C GLN A 221 17.81 6.81 -7.82
N LEU A 222 17.40 6.22 -6.67
CA LEU A 222 16.30 5.27 -6.60
C LEU A 222 15.01 5.85 -7.18
N ALA A 223 14.68 7.08 -6.81
CA ALA A 223 13.46 7.74 -7.27
C ALA A 223 13.50 8.03 -8.79
N GLU A 224 14.64 8.47 -9.31
CA GLU A 224 14.85 8.72 -10.73
C GLU A 224 14.80 7.41 -11.56
N ASP A 225 15.42 6.32 -11.06
CA ASP A 225 15.42 5.02 -11.72
C ASP A 225 14.00 4.42 -11.76
N VAL A 226 13.24 4.58 -10.69
CA VAL A 226 11.84 4.13 -10.63
C VAL A 226 10.97 4.95 -11.59
N GLU A 227 11.10 6.28 -11.62
CA GLU A 227 10.38 7.12 -12.57
C GLU A 227 10.64 6.69 -14.01
N ALA A 228 11.92 6.53 -14.38
CA ALA A 228 12.31 6.09 -15.72
C ALA A 228 11.69 4.75 -16.09
N ALA A 229 11.67 3.79 -15.14
CA ALA A 229 11.06 2.49 -15.35
C ALA A 229 9.54 2.56 -15.50
N VAL A 230 8.85 3.38 -14.70
CA VAL A 230 7.39 3.59 -14.82
C VAL A 230 7.04 4.20 -16.17
N ARG A 231 7.82 5.17 -16.66
CA ARG A 231 7.67 5.73 -18.01
C ARG A 231 7.92 4.70 -19.12
N ASP A 232 8.76 3.67 -18.86
CA ASP A 232 8.99 2.51 -19.74
C ASP A 232 7.95 1.38 -19.55
N GLY A 233 6.85 1.66 -18.84
CA GLY A 233 5.72 0.76 -18.69
C GLY A 233 5.80 -0.22 -17.52
N VAL A 234 6.75 -0.08 -16.60
CA VAL A 234 6.73 -0.82 -15.34
C VAL A 234 5.55 -0.32 -14.50
N ASN A 235 4.66 -1.22 -14.09
CA ASN A 235 3.47 -0.89 -13.33
C ASN A 235 3.36 -1.61 -11.97
N ILE A 236 4.32 -2.48 -11.66
CA ILE A 236 4.53 -3.02 -10.31
C ILE A 236 5.99 -2.77 -9.94
N VAL A 237 6.22 -1.83 -9.06
CA VAL A 237 7.53 -1.44 -8.54
C VAL A 237 7.79 -2.18 -7.24
N VAL A 238 8.84 -3.00 -7.18
CA VAL A 238 9.25 -3.67 -5.94
C VAL A 238 10.46 -2.94 -5.36
N LEU A 239 10.31 -2.38 -4.16
CA LEU A 239 11.41 -1.78 -3.41
C LEU A 239 11.95 -2.79 -2.41
N SER A 240 13.25 -3.10 -2.48
CA SER A 240 13.89 -4.11 -1.65
C SER A 240 15.02 -3.52 -0.82
N ASP A 241 15.00 -3.73 0.48
CA ASP A 241 16.05 -3.35 1.43
C ASP A 241 17.14 -4.42 1.59
N ARG A 242 17.11 -5.50 0.79
CA ARG A 242 18.14 -6.54 0.87
C ARG A 242 19.50 -6.00 0.51
N ALA A 243 20.39 -5.99 1.49
CA ALA A 243 21.72 -5.40 1.41
C ALA A 243 22.80 -6.50 1.39
N ALA A 244 23.68 -6.43 0.42
CA ALA A 244 24.89 -7.28 0.33
C ALA A 244 25.98 -6.85 1.33
N ALA A 245 27.09 -7.58 1.36
CA ALA A 245 28.25 -7.20 2.18
C ALA A 245 28.79 -5.82 1.77
N GLY A 246 28.96 -4.93 2.75
CA GLY A 246 29.42 -3.55 2.52
C GLY A 246 28.31 -2.55 2.14
N GLU A 247 27.08 -2.99 2.00
CA GLU A 247 25.91 -2.14 1.80
C GLU A 247 25.12 -1.93 3.09
N VAL A 248 24.35 -0.85 3.11
CA VAL A 248 23.45 -0.47 4.19
C VAL A 248 22.05 -0.31 3.57
N PRO A 249 21.02 -0.94 4.16
CA PRO A 249 19.66 -0.76 3.68
C PRO A 249 19.17 0.68 3.95
N VAL A 250 18.44 1.23 3.00
CA VAL A 250 17.65 2.44 3.22
C VAL A 250 16.43 2.03 4.05
N PRO A 251 16.07 2.77 5.12
CA PRO A 251 14.84 2.49 5.86
C PRO A 251 13.64 2.38 4.92
N SER A 252 12.88 1.30 5.01
CA SER A 252 11.83 0.98 4.04
C SER A 252 10.77 2.08 3.92
N LEU A 253 10.33 2.63 5.04
CA LEU A 253 9.36 3.73 5.08
C LEU A 253 9.88 4.99 4.36
N LEU A 254 11.18 5.30 4.53
CA LEU A 254 11.82 6.44 3.86
C LEU A 254 11.91 6.21 2.34
N ALA A 255 12.26 4.99 1.92
CA ALA A 255 12.32 4.63 0.50
C ALA A 255 10.95 4.77 -0.17
N VAL A 256 9.90 4.20 0.45
CA VAL A 256 8.51 4.30 -0.03
C VAL A 256 8.06 5.75 -0.14
N GLY A 257 8.22 6.52 0.94
CA GLY A 257 7.80 7.92 0.97
C GLY A 257 8.54 8.78 -0.07
N CYS A 258 9.83 8.54 -0.28
CA CYS A 258 10.62 9.24 -1.30
C CYS A 258 10.12 8.93 -2.71
N VAL A 259 10.01 7.64 -3.07
CA VAL A 259 9.55 7.19 -4.39
C VAL A 259 8.13 7.65 -4.66
N HIS A 260 7.20 7.43 -3.70
CA HIS A 260 5.81 7.86 -3.83
C HIS A 260 5.67 9.35 -4.15
N ASN A 261 6.30 10.21 -3.34
CA ASN A 261 6.23 11.65 -3.52
C ASN A 261 6.94 12.12 -4.81
N HIS A 262 8.01 11.45 -5.21
CA HIS A 262 8.69 11.72 -6.49
C HIS A 262 7.76 11.42 -7.67
N LEU A 263 7.12 10.25 -7.70
CA LEU A 263 6.20 9.85 -8.77
C LEU A 263 4.96 10.77 -8.84
N ILE A 264 4.47 11.29 -7.70
CA ILE A 264 3.40 12.30 -7.68
C ILE A 264 3.87 13.57 -8.38
N ARG A 265 5.05 14.11 -8.04
CA ARG A 265 5.59 15.32 -8.66
C ARG A 265 5.86 15.13 -10.15
N ALA A 266 6.27 13.92 -10.55
CA ALA A 266 6.48 13.54 -11.94
C ALA A 266 5.18 13.30 -12.72
N GLY A 267 4.01 13.27 -12.05
CA GLY A 267 2.69 13.02 -12.66
C GLY A 267 2.47 11.59 -13.14
N VAL A 268 3.21 10.61 -12.60
CA VAL A 268 3.15 9.20 -13.05
C VAL A 268 2.77 8.21 -11.94
N ARG A 269 2.38 8.68 -10.74
CA ARG A 269 2.10 7.80 -9.60
C ARG A 269 0.97 6.81 -9.86
N THR A 270 -0.04 7.18 -10.63
CA THR A 270 -1.19 6.31 -10.92
C THR A 270 -0.88 5.21 -11.94
N PHE A 271 0.25 5.27 -12.60
CA PHE A 271 0.66 4.25 -13.58
C PHE A 271 1.38 3.06 -12.96
N ALA A 272 1.75 3.12 -11.68
CA ALA A 272 2.41 2.01 -11.00
C ALA A 272 2.07 1.96 -9.51
N ASP A 273 2.05 0.75 -8.97
CA ASP A 273 1.96 0.48 -7.53
C ASP A 273 3.28 0.05 -6.94
N ILE A 274 3.42 0.28 -5.63
CA ILE A 274 4.64 0.02 -4.88
C ILE A 274 4.42 -1.19 -3.98
N VAL A 275 5.23 -2.23 -4.20
CA VAL A 275 5.37 -3.38 -3.31
C VAL A 275 6.69 -3.24 -2.56
N VAL A 276 6.69 -3.53 -1.26
CA VAL A 276 7.87 -3.39 -0.42
C VAL A 276 8.33 -4.75 0.06
N GLU A 277 9.55 -5.11 -0.27
CA GLU A 277 10.27 -6.23 0.33
C GLU A 277 11.18 -5.66 1.42
N CYS A 278 10.78 -5.83 2.69
CA CYS A 278 11.45 -5.19 3.81
C CYS A 278 11.79 -6.15 4.94
N GLY A 279 12.92 -5.88 5.56
CA GLY A 279 13.36 -6.62 6.74
C GLY A 279 13.21 -5.82 8.03
N ASP A 280 13.03 -4.51 7.97
CA ASP A 280 12.98 -3.61 9.12
C ASP A 280 11.59 -3.45 9.77
N ALA A 281 10.51 -3.82 9.07
CA ALA A 281 9.15 -3.76 9.60
C ALA A 281 8.83 -5.02 10.43
N VAL A 282 8.34 -4.84 11.65
CA VAL A 282 8.16 -5.90 12.66
C VAL A 282 6.71 -5.97 13.15
N SER A 283 6.11 -4.82 13.43
CA SER A 283 4.84 -4.70 14.13
C SER A 283 3.68 -4.32 13.20
N PRO A 284 2.43 -4.52 13.63
CA PRO A 284 1.26 -4.01 12.90
C PRO A 284 1.32 -2.49 12.65
N HIS A 285 1.93 -1.71 13.58
CA HIS A 285 2.16 -0.29 13.40
C HIS A 285 3.05 0.01 12.18
N ASP A 286 4.15 -0.75 12.03
CA ASP A 286 5.10 -0.55 10.93
C ASP A 286 4.44 -0.83 9.57
N PHE A 287 3.64 -1.91 9.51
CA PHE A 287 2.88 -2.25 8.30
C PHE A 287 1.84 -1.18 7.97
N ALA A 288 1.12 -0.69 9.00
CA ALA A 288 0.15 0.39 8.82
C ALA A 288 0.82 1.68 8.33
N ALA A 289 2.02 2.01 8.86
CA ALA A 289 2.79 3.15 8.41
C ALA A 289 3.23 3.02 6.94
N LEU A 290 3.71 1.84 6.52
CA LEU A 290 4.06 1.58 5.11
C LEU A 290 2.86 1.74 4.18
N VAL A 291 1.69 1.20 4.53
CA VAL A 291 0.45 1.38 3.76
C VAL A 291 0.04 2.85 3.74
N GLY A 292 0.14 3.55 4.88
CA GLY A 292 -0.13 4.99 4.98
C GLY A 292 0.77 5.84 4.09
N TYR A 293 1.99 5.39 3.80
CA TYR A 293 2.92 6.00 2.84
C TYR A 293 2.80 5.43 1.43
N SER A 294 1.71 4.72 1.14
CA SER A 294 1.32 4.21 -0.19
C SER A 294 2.04 2.95 -0.67
N ALA A 295 2.50 2.10 0.23
CA ALA A 295 2.80 0.72 -0.14
C ALA A 295 1.48 -0.04 -0.38
N SER A 296 1.34 -0.66 -1.54
CA SER A 296 0.16 -1.46 -1.91
C SER A 296 0.34 -2.94 -1.58
N GLY A 297 1.58 -3.40 -1.36
CA GLY A 297 1.91 -4.75 -0.91
C GLY A 297 3.18 -4.73 -0.08
N ILE A 298 3.26 -5.58 0.94
CA ILE A 298 4.40 -5.65 1.85
C ILE A 298 4.79 -7.12 2.05
N TYR A 299 6.03 -7.45 1.70
CA TYR A 299 6.63 -8.74 2.02
C TYR A 299 7.68 -8.56 3.12
N PRO A 300 7.32 -8.79 4.41
CA PRO A 300 8.21 -8.62 5.55
C PRO A 300 9.06 -9.88 5.75
N TYR A 301 10.04 -10.10 4.87
CA TYR A 301 10.78 -11.36 4.79
C TYR A 301 11.47 -11.77 6.09
N ASN A 302 11.96 -10.80 6.88
CA ASN A 302 12.65 -11.11 8.14
C ASN A 302 11.65 -11.45 9.25
N ALA A 303 10.54 -10.74 9.38
CA ALA A 303 9.48 -11.07 10.34
C ALA A 303 8.90 -12.46 10.07
N HIS A 304 8.70 -12.83 8.79
CA HIS A 304 8.28 -14.17 8.41
C HIS A 304 9.32 -15.24 8.80
N ALA A 305 10.61 -15.02 8.50
CA ALA A 305 11.66 -15.96 8.86
C ALA A 305 11.76 -16.19 10.39
N VAL A 306 11.62 -15.11 11.18
CA VAL A 306 11.59 -15.19 12.65
C VAL A 306 10.34 -15.92 13.13
N SER A 307 9.17 -15.63 12.55
CA SER A 307 7.90 -16.31 12.87
C SER A 307 7.99 -17.82 12.64
N TYR A 308 8.49 -18.24 11.49
CA TYR A 308 8.68 -19.68 11.19
C TYR A 308 9.63 -20.38 12.15
N THR A 309 10.66 -19.70 12.63
CA THR A 309 11.59 -20.27 13.62
C THR A 309 10.89 -20.55 14.94
N HIS A 310 9.97 -19.67 15.37
CA HIS A 310 9.22 -19.80 16.62
C HIS A 310 7.99 -20.72 16.54
N LEU A 311 7.47 -21.00 15.34
CA LEU A 311 6.40 -21.98 15.15
C LEU A 311 6.92 -23.42 15.18
N ARG A 312 8.22 -23.64 14.93
CA ARG A 312 8.85 -24.97 14.90
C ARG A 312 9.52 -25.35 16.24
N ALA A 313 9.65 -24.43 17.17
CA ALA A 313 10.19 -24.62 18.52
C ALA A 313 9.07 -24.83 19.54
#